data_90e5774fc57b1f7f571b54969b9aeb31
#
_entry.id   90e5774fc57b1f7f571b54969b9aeb31
#
_cell.length_a   1.000
_cell.length_b   1.000
_cell.length_c   1.000
_cell.angle_alpha   90.00
_cell.angle_beta   90.00
_cell.angle_gamma   90.00
#
_symmetry.space_group_name_H-M   'P 1'
#
loop_
_entity.id
_entity.type
_entity.pdbx_description
1 polymer ?
#
loop_
_entity_poly.entity_id
_entity_poly.type
_entity_poly.pdbx_seq_one_letter_code
_entity_poly.pdbx_strand_id
1 'polypeptide(L)'
;MTVPSKTYYVSSLHGSADFDGLTPQTPFLHPAQVSALSLQPGDKVLLERGSVFAGEAMHLKNCGDIAGAPIEIGAYGTGDALPCIAANGTGVWYQDYGTPLDFDGHVYRGEVSSAVLLYDVENIVLRDLEITNDAPCTDLESYCAADKMDRTGVAVVARDRGTLHSITLTGLFVHDVKGNVYNKHMNNGGL
;
A
#
# COMPACT_ATOMS: atom_id res chain seq x y z
N MET A 1 28.85 -10.46 -2.64
CA MET A 1 28.88 -9.05 -3.15
C MET A 1 27.57 -8.42 -2.78
N THR A 2 27.58 -7.34 -2.01
CA THR A 2 26.36 -6.59 -1.70
C THR A 2 26.00 -5.75 -2.92
N VAL A 3 24.76 -5.91 -3.42
CA VAL A 3 24.22 -5.02 -4.45
C VAL A 3 24.08 -3.63 -3.82
N PRO A 4 24.55 -2.56 -4.47
CA PRO A 4 24.38 -1.21 -3.93
C PRO A 4 22.87 -0.88 -3.86
N SER A 5 22.45 -0.30 -2.75
CA SER A 5 21.07 0.18 -2.57
C SER A 5 20.76 1.31 -3.54
N LYS A 6 19.50 1.36 -4.00
CA LYS A 6 18.99 2.38 -4.92
C LYS A 6 17.96 3.26 -4.22
N THR A 7 17.81 4.47 -4.74
CA THR A 7 16.70 5.34 -4.39
C THR A 7 15.84 5.54 -5.63
N TYR A 8 14.55 5.25 -5.49
CA TYR A 8 13.54 5.49 -6.53
C TYR A 8 12.67 6.67 -6.13
N TYR A 9 12.32 7.49 -7.10
CA TYR A 9 11.50 8.67 -6.93
C TYR A 9 10.19 8.50 -7.68
N VAL A 10 9.08 8.95 -7.09
CA VAL A 10 7.74 8.87 -7.68
C VAL A 10 7.06 10.22 -7.53
N SER A 11 6.46 10.73 -8.59
CA SER A 11 5.78 12.02 -8.59
C SER A 11 4.62 12.03 -9.57
N SER A 12 3.43 12.38 -9.08
CA SER A 12 2.28 12.66 -9.97
C SER A 12 2.36 14.05 -10.59
N LEU A 13 3.27 14.91 -10.11
CA LEU A 13 3.44 16.29 -10.59
C LEU A 13 4.45 16.39 -11.73
N HIS A 14 5.56 15.62 -11.64
CA HIS A 14 6.71 15.73 -12.53
C HIS A 14 7.15 14.40 -13.14
N GLY A 15 6.44 13.30 -12.81
CA GLY A 15 6.79 11.96 -13.27
C GLY A 15 6.40 11.66 -14.71
N SER A 16 7.00 10.61 -15.24
CA SER A 16 6.64 10.02 -16.52
C SER A 16 6.67 8.50 -16.46
N ALA A 17 5.80 7.86 -17.24
CA ALA A 17 5.82 6.41 -17.40
C ALA A 17 7.11 5.91 -18.06
N ASP A 18 7.79 6.76 -18.81
CA ASP A 18 9.02 6.44 -19.56
C ASP A 18 10.29 6.72 -18.74
N PHE A 19 10.18 7.31 -17.56
CA PHE A 19 11.33 7.60 -16.69
C PHE A 19 11.75 6.36 -15.90
N ASP A 20 13.02 6.36 -15.47
CA ASP A 20 13.64 5.25 -14.75
C ASP A 20 13.46 5.32 -13.22
N GLY A 21 12.93 6.44 -12.71
CA GLY A 21 12.71 6.68 -11.30
C GLY A 21 13.99 6.89 -10.47
N LEU A 22 15.18 6.94 -11.06
CA LEU A 22 16.44 6.92 -10.33
C LEU A 22 16.92 8.30 -9.86
N THR A 23 16.29 9.36 -10.32
CA THR A 23 16.61 10.73 -9.89
C THR A 23 15.34 11.54 -9.64
N PRO A 24 15.41 12.61 -8.82
CA PRO A 24 14.27 13.52 -8.65
C PRO A 24 13.84 14.24 -9.94
N GLN A 25 14.70 14.24 -10.98
CA GLN A 25 14.42 14.84 -12.29
C GLN A 25 13.78 13.84 -13.27
N THR A 26 13.88 12.55 -12.99
CA THR A 26 13.30 11.47 -13.81
C THR A 26 12.43 10.54 -12.95
N PRO A 27 11.49 11.08 -12.13
CA PRO A 27 10.69 10.25 -11.24
C PRO A 27 9.69 9.40 -12.02
N PHE A 28 9.33 8.24 -11.49
CA PHE A 28 8.17 7.49 -11.95
C PHE A 28 6.89 8.33 -11.84
N LEU A 29 5.95 8.11 -12.73
CA LEU A 29 4.64 8.75 -12.66
C LEU A 29 3.70 8.05 -11.68
N HIS A 30 3.77 6.71 -11.61
CA HIS A 30 2.79 5.88 -10.94
C HIS A 30 3.41 5.00 -9.85
N PRO A 31 2.77 4.87 -8.68
CA PRO A 31 3.15 3.87 -7.66
C PRO A 31 3.20 2.43 -8.19
N ALA A 32 2.41 2.11 -9.21
CA ALA A 32 2.43 0.80 -9.87
C ALA A 32 3.79 0.47 -10.50
N GLN A 33 4.57 1.47 -10.93
CA GLN A 33 5.94 1.25 -11.45
C GLN A 33 6.86 0.73 -10.34
N VAL A 34 6.67 1.20 -9.11
CA VAL A 34 7.38 0.66 -7.92
C VAL A 34 6.95 -0.78 -7.63
N SER A 35 5.66 -1.06 -7.75
CA SER A 35 5.13 -2.42 -7.51
C SER A 35 5.73 -3.47 -8.46
N ALA A 36 6.24 -3.05 -9.60
CA ALA A 36 6.93 -3.91 -10.57
C ALA A 36 8.42 -4.13 -10.26
N LEU A 37 8.98 -3.42 -9.28
CA LEU A 37 10.39 -3.55 -8.92
C LEU A 37 10.63 -4.74 -7.99
N SER A 38 11.84 -5.29 -8.08
CA SER A 38 12.37 -6.22 -7.09
C SER A 38 13.26 -5.44 -6.12
N LEU A 39 12.63 -4.80 -5.12
CA LEU A 39 13.35 -4.00 -4.13
C LEU A 39 14.33 -4.85 -3.33
N GLN A 40 15.53 -4.33 -3.13
CA GLN A 40 16.60 -4.96 -2.37
C GLN A 40 16.71 -4.32 -0.97
N PRO A 41 17.29 -5.03 0.01
CA PRO A 41 17.58 -4.46 1.31
C PRO A 41 18.36 -3.14 1.20
N GLY A 42 17.86 -2.09 1.86
CA GLY A 42 18.43 -0.74 1.82
C GLY A 42 17.92 0.15 0.69
N ASP A 43 17.10 -0.37 -0.23
CA ASP A 43 16.47 0.47 -1.25
C ASP A 43 15.50 1.47 -0.62
N LYS A 44 15.35 2.61 -1.28
CA LYS A 44 14.40 3.66 -0.89
C LYS A 44 13.43 3.95 -2.02
N VAL A 45 12.18 4.18 -1.66
CA VAL A 45 11.14 4.70 -2.56
C VAL A 45 10.61 5.98 -1.95
N LEU A 46 10.79 7.08 -2.64
CA LEU A 46 10.43 8.40 -2.15
C LEU A 46 9.36 9.01 -3.06
N LEU A 47 8.22 9.36 -2.47
CA LEU A 47 7.11 10.01 -3.16
C LEU A 47 7.21 11.52 -2.97
N GLU A 48 6.98 12.29 -4.02
CA GLU A 48 7.08 13.75 -3.96
C GLU A 48 5.96 14.36 -3.11
N ARG A 49 6.32 15.23 -2.19
CA ARG A 49 5.36 16.00 -1.40
C ARG A 49 4.41 16.79 -2.30
N GLY A 50 3.12 16.79 -1.96
CA GLY A 50 2.06 17.41 -2.77
C GLY A 50 1.57 16.55 -3.94
N SER A 51 2.19 15.42 -4.24
CA SER A 51 1.66 14.45 -5.19
C SER A 51 0.37 13.83 -4.69
N VAL A 52 -0.60 13.64 -5.59
CA VAL A 52 -1.83 12.87 -5.35
C VAL A 52 -1.94 11.79 -6.43
N PHE A 53 -1.92 10.54 -6.01
CA PHE A 53 -2.03 9.36 -6.87
C PHE A 53 -3.47 8.84 -6.80
N ALA A 54 -4.37 9.53 -7.51
CA ALA A 54 -5.80 9.26 -7.46
C ALA A 54 -6.18 8.03 -8.31
N GLY A 55 -6.90 7.08 -7.69
CA GLY A 55 -7.25 5.81 -8.32
C GLY A 55 -6.05 4.86 -8.45
N GLU A 56 -5.01 5.03 -7.62
CA GLU A 56 -3.80 4.23 -7.68
C GLU A 56 -3.47 3.60 -6.33
N ALA A 57 -2.77 2.48 -6.37
CA ALA A 57 -2.33 1.73 -5.20
C ALA A 57 -0.85 1.33 -5.33
N MET A 58 -0.21 1.05 -4.20
CA MET A 58 1.16 0.55 -4.15
C MET A 58 1.21 -0.81 -3.47
N HIS A 59 1.54 -1.85 -4.21
CA HIS A 59 1.63 -3.21 -3.71
C HIS A 59 3.05 -3.74 -3.78
N LEU A 60 3.65 -4.02 -2.64
CA LEU A 60 4.97 -4.62 -2.53
C LEU A 60 4.83 -6.09 -2.11
N LYS A 61 5.58 -6.97 -2.76
CA LYS A 61 5.51 -8.40 -2.52
C LYS A 61 6.90 -9.03 -2.45
N ASN A 62 7.06 -9.97 -1.52
CA ASN A 62 8.23 -10.84 -1.42
C ASN A 62 9.57 -10.09 -1.38
N CYS A 63 9.67 -8.99 -0.67
CA CYS A 63 10.90 -8.20 -0.57
C CYS A 63 11.30 -7.93 0.88
N GLY A 64 12.52 -7.42 1.05
CA GLY A 64 13.13 -7.18 2.35
C GLY A 64 13.78 -8.42 2.95
N ASP A 65 14.73 -8.18 3.84
CA ASP A 65 15.49 -9.19 4.58
C ASP A 65 15.89 -8.62 5.94
N ILE A 66 15.59 -9.36 7.01
CA ILE A 66 15.90 -8.96 8.39
C ILE A 66 17.40 -8.78 8.64
N ALA A 67 18.24 -9.48 7.89
CA ALA A 67 19.70 -9.38 8.00
C ALA A 67 20.28 -8.18 7.24
N GLY A 68 19.49 -7.53 6.38
CA GLY A 68 19.90 -6.39 5.58
C GLY A 68 19.53 -5.04 6.20
N ALA A 69 19.80 -3.97 5.47
CA ALA A 69 19.27 -2.65 5.80
C ALA A 69 17.76 -2.58 5.46
N PRO A 70 16.94 -1.80 6.19
CA PRO A 70 15.52 -1.72 5.91
C PRO A 70 15.26 -1.10 4.52
N ILE A 71 14.20 -1.58 3.86
CA ILE A 71 13.60 -0.87 2.74
C ILE A 71 12.85 0.34 3.31
N GLU A 72 13.01 1.49 2.73
CA GLU A 72 12.36 2.72 3.20
C GLU A 72 11.40 3.26 2.13
N ILE A 73 10.14 3.44 2.52
CA ILE A 73 9.13 4.13 1.71
C ILE A 73 8.77 5.43 2.44
N GLY A 74 8.89 6.56 1.76
CA GLY A 74 8.66 7.85 2.41
C GLY A 74 8.44 9.00 1.45
N ALA A 75 8.55 10.22 1.96
CA ALA A 75 8.37 11.45 1.18
C ALA A 75 9.70 12.12 0.85
N TYR A 76 9.74 12.86 -0.27
CA TYR A 76 10.83 13.78 -0.62
C TYR A 76 10.26 15.12 -1.10
N GLY A 77 11.15 16.08 -1.28
CA GLY A 77 10.79 17.43 -1.70
C GLY A 77 10.46 18.35 -0.53
N THR A 78 10.06 19.57 -0.85
CA THR A 78 9.75 20.63 0.11
C THR A 78 8.25 20.89 0.15
N GLY A 79 7.76 21.37 1.30
CA GLY A 79 6.35 21.65 1.51
C GLY A 79 5.74 20.78 2.62
N ASP A 80 4.57 21.19 3.08
CA ASP A 80 3.90 20.57 4.23
C ASP A 80 2.96 19.42 3.81
N ALA A 81 2.46 19.46 2.56
CA ALA A 81 1.52 18.45 2.08
C ALA A 81 2.23 17.10 1.91
N LEU A 82 1.69 16.06 2.57
CA LEU A 82 2.16 14.70 2.38
C LEU A 82 1.81 14.20 0.96
N PRO A 83 2.63 13.31 0.38
CA PRO A 83 2.20 12.60 -0.82
C PRO A 83 1.04 11.67 -0.47
N CYS A 84 -0.03 11.72 -1.27
CA CYS A 84 -1.27 10.99 -1.03
C CYS A 84 -1.44 9.82 -2.00
N ILE A 85 -1.60 8.61 -1.48
CA ILE A 85 -2.06 7.44 -2.24
C ILE A 85 -3.56 7.30 -1.99
N ALA A 86 -4.36 7.66 -3.00
CA ALA A 86 -5.82 7.66 -2.95
C ALA A 86 -6.38 6.52 -3.82
N ALA A 87 -6.47 5.32 -3.27
CA ALA A 87 -6.78 4.13 -4.06
C ALA A 87 -8.20 4.12 -4.65
N ASN A 88 -9.19 4.65 -3.92
CA ASN A 88 -10.58 4.72 -4.39
C ASN A 88 -11.15 3.37 -4.87
N GLY A 89 -10.78 2.28 -4.20
CA GLY A 89 -11.20 0.93 -4.54
C GLY A 89 -10.36 0.21 -5.59
N THR A 90 -9.30 0.83 -6.09
CA THR A 90 -8.28 0.14 -6.89
C THR A 90 -7.34 -0.68 -5.99
N GLY A 91 -6.27 -1.26 -6.54
CA GLY A 91 -5.38 -2.10 -5.74
C GLY A 91 -6.08 -3.36 -5.23
N VAL A 92 -6.84 -4.01 -6.13
CA VAL A 92 -7.57 -5.24 -5.81
C VAL A 92 -6.60 -6.42 -5.75
N TRP A 93 -6.77 -7.24 -4.73
CA TRP A 93 -6.03 -8.49 -4.58
C TRP A 93 -6.92 -9.54 -3.91
N TYR A 94 -6.60 -10.81 -4.13
CA TYR A 94 -7.36 -11.91 -3.53
C TYR A 94 -6.78 -12.27 -2.17
N GLN A 95 -7.60 -12.11 -1.14
CA GLN A 95 -7.27 -12.51 0.23
C GLN A 95 -7.88 -13.87 0.54
N ASP A 96 -7.11 -14.74 1.19
CA ASP A 96 -7.55 -16.03 1.67
C ASP A 96 -6.87 -16.32 3.02
N TYR A 97 -7.66 -16.39 4.08
CA TYR A 97 -7.16 -16.77 5.41
C TYR A 97 -6.84 -18.27 5.54
N GLY A 98 -7.17 -19.07 4.52
CA GLY A 98 -6.88 -20.50 4.47
C GLY A 98 -7.86 -21.38 5.21
N THR A 99 -8.42 -20.89 6.31
CA THR A 99 -9.41 -21.62 7.13
C THR A 99 -10.62 -20.72 7.40
N PRO A 100 -11.84 -21.28 7.49
CA PRO A 100 -13.01 -20.54 7.92
C PRO A 100 -12.79 -19.88 9.28
N LEU A 101 -13.33 -18.68 9.44
CA LEU A 101 -13.40 -18.00 10.74
C LEU A 101 -14.43 -18.70 11.65
N ASP A 102 -14.38 -18.42 12.95
CA ASP A 102 -15.11 -19.14 14.01
C ASP A 102 -16.63 -19.17 13.86
N PHE A 103 -17.21 -18.34 13.00
CA PHE A 103 -18.65 -18.26 12.81
C PHE A 103 -19.05 -18.62 11.39
N ASP A 104 -20.10 -19.45 11.28
CA ASP A 104 -20.74 -19.72 10.00
C ASP A 104 -21.21 -18.42 9.32
N GLY A 105 -20.88 -18.28 8.06
CA GLY A 105 -21.22 -17.12 7.25
C GLY A 105 -20.21 -15.96 7.30
N HIS A 106 -19.09 -16.09 8.03
CA HIS A 106 -17.96 -15.18 7.85
C HIS A 106 -17.26 -15.43 6.53
N VAL A 107 -17.02 -14.36 5.78
CA VAL A 107 -16.24 -14.44 4.54
C VAL A 107 -14.76 -14.44 4.90
N TYR A 108 -14.04 -15.51 4.58
CA TYR A 108 -12.63 -15.68 4.90
C TYR A 108 -11.73 -15.65 3.66
N ARG A 109 -12.29 -15.46 2.49
CA ARG A 109 -11.58 -15.34 1.21
C ARG A 109 -12.39 -14.54 0.20
N GLY A 110 -11.72 -13.79 -0.62
CA GLY A 110 -12.35 -12.96 -1.66
C GLY A 110 -11.45 -11.83 -2.12
N GLU A 111 -11.93 -11.06 -3.06
CA GLU A 111 -11.25 -9.87 -3.54
C GLU A 111 -11.47 -8.71 -2.56
N VAL A 112 -10.37 -8.04 -2.21
CA VAL A 112 -10.34 -6.86 -1.35
C VAL A 112 -9.44 -5.79 -1.99
N SER A 113 -9.64 -4.53 -1.62
CA SER A 113 -8.83 -3.42 -2.08
C SER A 113 -7.91 -2.93 -0.95
N SER A 114 -6.64 -2.71 -1.25
CA SER A 114 -5.69 -2.07 -0.33
C SER A 114 -4.95 -0.95 -1.03
N ALA A 115 -4.92 0.25 -0.43
CA ALA A 115 -4.18 1.36 -1.00
C ALA A 115 -2.67 1.09 -0.96
N VAL A 116 -2.19 0.56 0.17
CA VAL A 116 -0.84 0.02 0.30
C VAL A 116 -0.92 -1.43 0.77
N LEU A 117 -0.27 -2.33 0.04
CA LEU A 117 -0.18 -3.74 0.41
C LEU A 117 1.29 -4.13 0.60
N LEU A 118 1.61 -4.65 1.77
CA LEU A 118 2.88 -5.27 2.12
C LEU A 118 2.65 -6.78 2.26
N TYR A 119 2.87 -7.54 1.18
CA TYR A 119 2.59 -8.97 1.12
C TYR A 119 3.90 -9.77 1.18
N ASP A 120 4.11 -10.49 2.26
CA ASP A 120 5.36 -11.18 2.56
C ASP A 120 6.60 -10.26 2.48
N VAL A 121 6.48 -9.07 3.09
CA VAL A 121 7.52 -8.03 3.13
C VAL A 121 8.09 -7.96 4.53
N GLU A 122 9.40 -7.94 4.66
CA GLU A 122 10.12 -7.81 5.94
C GLU A 122 11.05 -6.61 5.94
N ASN A 123 11.38 -6.14 7.14
CA ASN A 123 12.36 -5.09 7.37
C ASN A 123 12.11 -3.85 6.50
N ILE A 124 10.93 -3.26 6.69
CA ILE A 124 10.47 -2.11 5.94
C ILE A 124 10.02 -0.98 6.87
N VAL A 125 10.28 0.24 6.46
CA VAL A 125 9.77 1.48 7.07
C VAL A 125 8.87 2.18 6.07
N LEU A 126 7.59 2.34 6.40
CA LEU A 126 6.63 3.15 5.67
C LEU A 126 6.33 4.41 6.48
N ARG A 127 6.61 5.58 5.92
CA ARG A 127 6.51 6.84 6.68
C ARG A 127 6.10 8.04 5.86
N ASP A 128 5.51 9.03 6.55
CA ASP A 128 5.23 10.36 6.01
C ASP A 128 4.38 10.34 4.73
N LEU A 129 3.31 9.55 4.75
CA LEU A 129 2.35 9.43 3.64
C LEU A 129 0.93 9.71 4.12
N GLU A 130 0.12 10.29 3.26
CA GLU A 130 -1.33 10.31 3.34
C GLU A 130 -1.89 9.14 2.54
N ILE A 131 -2.85 8.40 3.11
CA ILE A 131 -3.37 7.18 2.49
C ILE A 131 -4.88 7.18 2.65
N THR A 132 -5.59 7.07 1.52
CA THR A 132 -7.05 6.95 1.48
C THR A 132 -7.48 5.79 0.59
N ASN A 133 -8.65 5.24 0.89
CA ASN A 133 -9.29 4.23 0.04
C ASN A 133 -10.80 4.43 0.08
N ASP A 134 -11.20 5.58 -0.44
CA ASP A 134 -12.58 6.06 -0.37
C ASP A 134 -13.52 5.30 -1.32
N ALA A 135 -14.81 5.37 -1.03
CA ALA A 135 -15.87 4.88 -1.90
C ALA A 135 -16.58 6.07 -2.56
N PRO A 136 -16.93 5.96 -3.84
CA PRO A 136 -17.65 7.02 -4.53
C PRO A 136 -19.08 7.22 -4.02
N CYS A 137 -19.61 6.23 -3.31
CA CYS A 137 -20.98 6.24 -2.77
C CYS A 137 -20.96 6.62 -1.29
N THR A 138 -21.78 7.58 -0.90
CA THR A 138 -21.98 8.02 0.50
C THR A 138 -23.27 7.48 1.11
N ASP A 139 -24.06 6.70 0.36
CA ASP A 139 -25.29 6.07 0.82
C ASP A 139 -24.96 4.92 1.78
N LEU A 140 -25.51 4.98 2.99
CA LEU A 140 -25.30 3.95 4.03
C LEU A 140 -25.75 2.56 3.58
N GLU A 141 -26.84 2.45 2.84
CA GLU A 141 -27.30 1.15 2.31
C GLU A 141 -26.26 0.56 1.35
N SER A 142 -25.68 1.40 0.52
CA SER A 142 -24.60 1.01 -0.38
C SER A 142 -23.36 0.54 0.38
N TYR A 143 -22.98 1.20 1.47
CA TYR A 143 -21.83 0.77 2.28
C TYR A 143 -22.07 -0.54 3.01
N CYS A 144 -23.31 -0.79 3.41
CA CYS A 144 -23.69 -2.00 4.16
C CYS A 144 -24.04 -3.18 3.27
N ALA A 145 -24.05 -3.02 1.95
CA ALA A 145 -24.39 -4.10 1.03
C ALA A 145 -23.34 -5.21 1.08
N ALA A 146 -23.78 -6.46 1.15
CA ALA A 146 -22.90 -7.62 1.31
C ALA A 146 -21.98 -7.88 0.10
N ASP A 147 -22.31 -7.31 -1.04
CA ASP A 147 -21.52 -7.37 -2.28
C ASP A 147 -20.47 -6.26 -2.42
N LYS A 148 -20.41 -5.35 -1.46
CA LYS A 148 -19.40 -4.30 -1.45
C LYS A 148 -18.02 -4.86 -1.11
N MET A 149 -17.02 -4.33 -1.79
CA MET A 149 -15.63 -4.69 -1.57
C MET A 149 -15.14 -4.18 -0.21
N ASP A 150 -14.46 -5.02 0.53
CA ASP A 150 -13.70 -4.59 1.69
C ASP A 150 -12.49 -3.73 1.27
N ARG A 151 -12.16 -2.73 2.06
CA ARG A 151 -11.09 -1.78 1.77
C ARG A 151 -10.20 -1.54 2.97
N THR A 152 -8.90 -1.49 2.73
CA THR A 152 -7.91 -1.09 3.74
C THR A 152 -7.07 0.08 3.24
N GLY A 153 -6.58 0.90 4.16
CA GLY A 153 -5.52 1.86 3.87
C GLY A 153 -4.19 1.15 3.69
N VAL A 154 -3.70 0.50 4.74
CA VAL A 154 -2.48 -0.32 4.69
C VAL A 154 -2.82 -1.75 5.11
N ALA A 155 -2.44 -2.71 4.30
CA ALA A 155 -2.54 -4.13 4.65
C ALA A 155 -1.12 -4.75 4.75
N VAL A 156 -0.86 -5.46 5.85
CA VAL A 156 0.37 -6.24 6.05
C VAL A 156 -0.03 -7.71 6.13
N VAL A 157 0.46 -8.51 5.20
CA VAL A 157 0.04 -9.90 5.04
C VAL A 157 1.26 -10.81 5.10
N ALA A 158 1.24 -11.75 6.06
CA ALA A 158 2.18 -12.88 6.14
C ALA A 158 1.49 -14.13 5.58
N ARG A 159 1.82 -14.52 4.35
CA ARG A 159 1.22 -15.68 3.70
C ARG A 159 2.18 -16.87 3.63
N ASP A 160 3.32 -16.67 3.00
CA ASP A 160 4.25 -17.75 2.65
C ASP A 160 5.56 -17.68 3.44
N ARG A 161 5.87 -16.53 4.04
CA ARG A 161 7.09 -16.29 4.84
C ARG A 161 6.93 -16.63 6.34
N GLY A 162 5.73 -17.02 6.77
CA GLY A 162 5.46 -17.28 8.20
C GLY A 162 5.37 -15.98 9.00
N THR A 163 6.23 -15.78 9.99
CA THR A 163 6.25 -14.55 10.79
C THR A 163 7.08 -13.47 10.09
N LEU A 164 6.49 -12.31 9.85
CA LEU A 164 7.20 -11.14 9.33
C LEU A 164 7.77 -10.31 10.48
N HIS A 165 8.94 -9.73 10.28
CA HIS A 165 9.65 -8.95 11.30
C HIS A 165 10.01 -7.55 10.81
N SER A 166 10.19 -6.63 11.78
CA SER A 166 10.70 -5.28 11.54
C SER A 166 9.89 -4.46 10.53
N ILE A 167 8.56 -4.44 10.71
CA ILE A 167 7.67 -3.58 9.95
C ILE A 167 7.36 -2.34 10.78
N THR A 168 7.74 -1.17 10.28
CA THR A 168 7.53 0.10 10.94
C THR A 168 6.60 0.98 10.11
N LEU A 169 5.49 1.40 10.72
CA LEU A 169 4.55 2.36 10.16
C LEU A 169 4.60 3.61 11.03
N THR A 170 4.98 4.76 10.48
CA THR A 170 5.15 5.99 11.28
C THR A 170 4.83 7.24 10.47
N GLY A 171 4.31 8.29 11.11
CA GLY A 171 3.98 9.55 10.43
C GLY A 171 2.94 9.40 9.31
N LEU A 172 2.09 8.37 9.37
CA LEU A 172 1.04 8.15 8.37
C LEU A 172 -0.23 8.91 8.76
N PHE A 173 -0.89 9.46 7.76
CA PHE A 173 -2.24 10.00 7.88
C PHE A 173 -3.18 9.11 7.07
N VAL A 174 -3.81 8.13 7.72
CA VAL A 174 -4.72 7.18 7.08
C VAL A 174 -6.15 7.56 7.43
N HIS A 175 -6.95 7.86 6.41
CA HIS A 175 -8.33 8.30 6.59
C HIS A 175 -9.19 7.99 5.36
N ASP A 176 -10.50 8.24 5.44
CA ASP A 176 -11.46 7.97 4.36
C ASP A 176 -11.30 6.58 3.73
N VAL A 177 -11.12 5.58 4.60
CA VAL A 177 -11.13 4.17 4.20
C VAL A 177 -12.55 3.65 4.33
N LYS A 178 -13.29 3.69 3.22
CA LYS A 178 -14.74 3.43 3.20
C LYS A 178 -15.06 2.15 2.42
N GLY A 179 -14.80 1.03 3.04
CA GLY A 179 -15.20 -0.27 2.51
C GLY A 179 -16.57 -0.71 3.02
N ASN A 180 -16.82 -1.99 2.92
CA ASN A 180 -18.03 -2.61 3.44
C ASN A 180 -18.05 -2.58 4.97
N VAL A 181 -19.10 -2.08 5.56
CA VAL A 181 -19.30 -2.08 7.02
C VAL A 181 -20.08 -3.28 7.53
N TYR A 182 -20.38 -4.24 6.66
CA TYR A 182 -21.04 -5.48 7.04
C TYR A 182 -20.07 -6.35 7.87
N ASN A 183 -20.45 -6.66 9.10
CA ASN A 183 -19.56 -7.22 10.13
C ASN A 183 -19.07 -8.66 9.91
N LYS A 184 -19.38 -9.25 8.76
CA LYS A 184 -18.96 -10.62 8.39
C LYS A 184 -17.91 -10.65 7.29
N HIS A 185 -17.29 -9.51 6.99
CA HIS A 185 -16.26 -9.40 5.98
C HIS A 185 -14.84 -9.42 6.61
N MET A 186 -13.88 -9.76 5.77
CA MET A 186 -12.53 -10.13 6.20
C MET A 186 -11.66 -8.96 6.59
N ASN A 187 -11.72 -7.88 5.84
CA ASN A 187 -10.65 -6.88 5.89
C ASN A 187 -11.20 -5.50 5.52
N ASN A 188 -11.49 -4.73 6.54
CA ASN A 188 -12.08 -3.42 6.36
C ASN A 188 -11.61 -2.47 7.45
N GLY A 189 -10.73 -1.54 7.10
CA GLY A 189 -10.18 -0.61 8.08
C GLY A 189 -8.97 0.17 7.60
N GLY A 190 -8.48 1.09 8.42
CA GLY A 190 -7.32 1.94 8.10
C GLY A 190 -6.01 1.15 8.04
N LEU A 191 -5.81 0.25 8.99
CA LEU A 191 -4.60 -0.59 9.16
C LEU A 191 -5.00 -2.02 9.46
#